data_44dd8ccf982f8f761b355a775dafe00d
#
_entry.id   44dd8ccf982f8f761b355a775dafe00d
#
_cell.length_a   1.000
_cell.length_b   1.000
_cell.length_c   1.000
_cell.angle_alpha   90.00
_cell.angle_beta   90.00
_cell.angle_gamma   90.00
#
_symmetry.space_group_name_H-M   'P 1'
#
loop_
_entity.id
_entity.type
_entity.pdbx_description
1 polymer ?
#
loop_
_entity_poly.entity_id
_entity_poly.type
_entity_poly.pdbx_seq_one_letter_code
_entity_poly.pdbx_strand_id
1 'polypeptide(L)'
;MSKVKEFFAKIGRWFKSLVVAPSPEVEPKLKTFWNKQGTRNASSSLLAILSGVVIGFVFLLLFAIFSPAITFKSAIEAFRILIGGIFYTGRTDAGALSFGFNPQLFGDMLFRAMPLLMTGLSVAIAFKTGLFNIGASGQYLMGTWATLVVALSMDTTVVNPFFVWLLALLAGMAAGFLWGCIPGLFKAFLNVNEVITCIMTNWISINLVHWFFQADNNKGAAGAQFVNFVDNTKSGFILKTSTNGVVTPTFGMDKLFPGSQVSGGILIAIVVAIVLYIVINRTVFGYELRACGSNRHSAKYAGMNDTRSIILSMGIAGALAAAGASLYFLSGHTEYAWTNNMSLPAEGFNGIPVALLAYNNPIGTIFASMFMAYINIAGEQIRGATAYNKYISDLIVAIIIYLSAFSLLFKDILSGKIFAKKKAQEVAPATAETVAPATTEVEPQQNTEQEAGE
;
A
#
# COMPACT_ATOMS: atom_id res chain seq x y z
N MET A 1 29.75 -8.99 -44.06
CA MET A 1 30.58 -8.22 -43.06
C MET A 1 30.19 -6.73 -42.95
N SER A 2 29.79 -6.08 -44.06
CA SER A 2 29.43 -4.62 -44.03
C SER A 2 28.24 -4.32 -43.13
N LYS A 3 27.10 -5.05 -43.20
CA LYS A 3 25.89 -4.81 -42.40
C LYS A 3 26.09 -4.97 -40.87
N VAL A 4 26.98 -5.89 -40.46
CA VAL A 4 27.33 -6.13 -39.05
C VAL A 4 28.16 -4.98 -38.50
N LYS A 5 29.14 -4.46 -39.26
CA LYS A 5 29.92 -3.29 -38.90
C LYS A 5 29.03 -2.03 -38.77
N GLU A 6 28.09 -1.87 -39.68
CA GLU A 6 27.12 -0.77 -39.65
C GLU A 6 26.17 -0.83 -38.44
N PHE A 7 25.71 -2.04 -38.07
CA PHE A 7 24.90 -2.29 -36.87
C PHE A 7 25.67 -1.92 -35.59
N PHE A 8 26.92 -2.38 -35.43
CA PHE A 8 27.74 -2.01 -34.28
C PHE A 8 28.09 -0.52 -34.24
N ALA A 9 28.34 0.08 -35.40
CA ALA A 9 28.57 1.54 -35.48
C ALA A 9 27.31 2.34 -35.10
N LYS A 10 26.09 1.84 -35.42
CA LYS A 10 24.82 2.43 -35.02
C LYS A 10 24.58 2.32 -33.51
N ILE A 11 24.89 1.16 -32.93
CA ILE A 11 24.87 0.94 -31.48
C ILE A 11 25.89 1.86 -30.79
N GLY A 12 27.11 1.95 -31.27
CA GLY A 12 28.15 2.83 -30.71
C GLY A 12 27.74 4.32 -30.75
N ARG A 13 27.14 4.78 -31.85
CA ARG A 13 26.59 6.14 -31.95
C ARG A 13 25.43 6.37 -31.00
N TRP A 14 24.56 5.38 -30.81
CA TRP A 14 23.45 5.45 -29.84
C TRP A 14 24.00 5.55 -28.40
N PHE A 15 24.97 4.70 -28.01
CA PHE A 15 25.61 4.79 -26.71
C PHE A 15 26.31 6.14 -26.49
N LYS A 16 27.03 6.64 -27.50
CA LYS A 16 27.66 7.97 -27.42
C LYS A 16 26.64 9.09 -27.22
N SER A 17 25.48 9.02 -27.88
CA SER A 17 24.40 10.01 -27.73
C SER A 17 23.69 9.95 -26.39
N LEU A 18 23.84 8.86 -25.61
CA LEU A 18 23.33 8.77 -24.25
C LEU A 18 24.14 9.61 -23.25
N VAL A 19 25.46 9.66 -23.45
CA VAL A 19 26.42 10.26 -22.50
C VAL A 19 26.87 11.66 -22.96
N VAL A 20 27.03 11.86 -24.27
CA VAL A 20 27.54 13.09 -24.85
C VAL A 20 26.41 13.86 -25.54
N ALA A 21 26.29 15.15 -25.24
CA ALA A 21 25.31 16.03 -25.93
C ALA A 21 25.65 16.16 -27.43
N PRO A 22 24.66 16.09 -28.32
CA PRO A 22 24.86 16.30 -29.76
C PRO A 22 25.25 17.74 -30.13
N SER A 23 24.94 18.70 -29.26
CA SER A 23 25.33 20.12 -29.36
C SER A 23 25.41 20.75 -27.96
N PRO A 24 26.06 21.92 -27.79
CA PRO A 24 26.13 22.61 -26.48
C PRO A 24 24.76 22.98 -25.89
N GLU A 25 23.75 23.14 -26.75
CA GLU A 25 22.39 23.53 -26.35
C GLU A 25 21.50 22.33 -25.96
N VAL A 26 21.91 21.10 -26.27
CA VAL A 26 21.11 19.89 -26.05
C VAL A 26 21.76 19.03 -25.00
N GLU A 27 21.04 18.79 -23.89
CA GLU A 27 21.52 17.87 -22.83
C GLU A 27 21.67 16.43 -23.35
N PRO A 28 22.69 15.67 -22.86
CA PRO A 28 22.81 14.25 -23.17
C PRO A 28 21.54 13.48 -22.84
N LYS A 29 21.13 12.53 -23.69
CA LYS A 29 19.91 11.74 -23.50
C LYS A 29 19.85 11.07 -22.14
N LEU A 30 20.98 10.62 -21.61
CA LEU A 30 21.06 10.00 -20.29
C LEU A 30 20.70 11.02 -19.20
N LYS A 31 21.23 12.26 -19.28
CA LYS A 31 20.92 13.34 -18.33
C LYS A 31 19.46 13.74 -18.40
N THR A 32 18.91 13.85 -19.61
CA THR A 32 17.48 14.14 -19.83
C THR A 32 16.58 13.00 -19.31
N PHE A 33 17.01 11.72 -19.46
CA PHE A 33 16.32 10.57 -18.91
C PHE A 33 16.31 10.59 -17.38
N TRP A 34 17.46 10.86 -16.74
CA TRP A 34 17.59 10.95 -15.29
C TRP A 34 16.86 12.15 -14.69
N ASN A 35 16.69 13.23 -15.44
CA ASN A 35 15.96 14.42 -15.01
C ASN A 35 14.45 14.23 -15.03
N LYS A 36 13.91 13.21 -15.71
CA LYS A 36 12.46 12.91 -15.67
C LYS A 36 12.03 12.52 -14.26
N GLN A 37 10.94 13.11 -13.80
CA GLN A 37 10.40 12.87 -12.47
C GLN A 37 10.10 11.38 -12.21
N GLY A 38 9.59 10.66 -13.23
CA GLY A 38 9.34 9.22 -13.14
C GLY A 38 10.61 8.40 -12.89
N THR A 39 11.70 8.71 -13.60
CA THR A 39 12.99 8.03 -13.42
C THR A 39 13.59 8.30 -12.03
N ARG A 40 13.51 9.53 -11.55
CA ARG A 40 13.96 9.88 -10.20
C ARG A 40 13.15 9.15 -9.12
N ASN A 41 11.85 9.06 -9.28
CA ASN A 41 11.00 8.32 -8.36
C ASN A 41 11.36 6.83 -8.35
N ALA A 42 11.51 6.21 -9.54
CA ALA A 42 11.88 4.80 -9.66
C ALA A 42 13.26 4.51 -9.05
N SER A 43 14.28 5.35 -9.34
CA SER A 43 15.61 5.17 -8.77
C SER A 43 15.65 5.37 -7.26
N SER A 44 14.90 6.32 -6.70
CA SER A 44 14.84 6.49 -5.26
C SER A 44 14.10 5.35 -4.55
N SER A 45 13.04 4.79 -5.16
CA SER A 45 12.42 3.56 -4.66
C SER A 45 13.38 2.38 -4.68
N LEU A 46 14.13 2.22 -5.77
CA LEU A 46 15.12 1.15 -5.89
C LEU A 46 16.25 1.27 -4.85
N LEU A 47 16.74 2.48 -4.59
CA LEU A 47 17.73 2.74 -3.55
C LEU A 47 17.19 2.48 -2.14
N ALA A 48 15.93 2.85 -1.89
CA ALA A 48 15.27 2.55 -0.62
C ALA A 48 15.15 1.05 -0.39
N ILE A 49 14.73 0.30 -1.41
CA ILE A 49 14.69 -1.17 -1.38
C ILE A 49 16.08 -1.75 -1.11
N LEU A 50 17.09 -1.29 -1.87
CA LEU A 50 18.47 -1.77 -1.72
C LEU A 50 19.01 -1.52 -0.32
N SER A 51 18.76 -0.32 0.23
CA SER A 51 19.16 0.00 1.61
C SER A 51 18.48 -0.92 2.63
N GLY A 52 17.19 -1.23 2.42
CA GLY A 52 16.43 -2.17 3.23
C GLY A 52 17.04 -3.57 3.20
N VAL A 53 17.36 -4.08 2.02
CA VAL A 53 17.98 -5.39 1.83
C VAL A 53 19.38 -5.46 2.48
N VAL A 54 20.20 -4.41 2.31
CA VAL A 54 21.53 -4.35 2.94
C VAL A 54 21.44 -4.33 4.46
N ILE A 55 20.56 -3.52 5.02
CA ILE A 55 20.36 -3.46 6.47
C ILE A 55 19.74 -4.77 6.99
N GLY A 56 18.78 -5.36 6.26
CA GLY A 56 18.25 -6.69 6.56
C GLY A 56 19.35 -7.76 6.61
N PHE A 57 20.33 -7.70 5.68
CA PHE A 57 21.49 -8.58 5.71
C PHE A 57 22.39 -8.35 6.95
N VAL A 58 22.61 -7.09 7.32
CA VAL A 58 23.36 -6.78 8.56
C VAL A 58 22.64 -7.37 9.78
N PHE A 59 21.32 -7.31 9.85
CA PHE A 59 20.57 -7.96 10.93
C PHE A 59 20.69 -9.49 10.91
N LEU A 60 20.67 -10.12 9.72
CA LEU A 60 20.93 -11.58 9.62
C LEU A 60 22.30 -11.93 10.22
N LEU A 61 23.34 -11.14 9.92
CA LEU A 61 24.68 -11.34 10.47
C LEU A 61 24.73 -11.11 11.99
N LEU A 62 24.06 -10.07 12.49
CA LEU A 62 23.97 -9.82 13.93
C LEU A 62 23.33 -10.98 14.67
N PHE A 63 22.23 -11.52 14.18
CA PHE A 63 21.60 -12.70 14.78
C PHE A 63 22.50 -13.93 14.74
N ALA A 64 23.32 -14.11 13.70
CA ALA A 64 24.29 -15.19 13.63
C ALA A 64 25.43 -15.05 14.67
N ILE A 65 25.76 -13.81 15.09
CA ILE A 65 26.75 -13.55 16.14
C ILE A 65 26.17 -13.82 17.53
N PHE A 66 24.92 -13.40 17.77
CA PHE A 66 24.32 -13.47 19.11
C PHE A 66 23.61 -14.79 19.40
N SER A 67 23.28 -15.59 18.40
CA SER A 67 22.54 -16.86 18.57
C SER A 67 23.45 -18.07 18.29
N PRO A 68 23.73 -18.93 19.28
CA PRO A 68 24.54 -20.14 19.08
C PRO A 68 23.93 -21.13 18.07
N ALA A 69 22.61 -21.08 17.89
CA ALA A 69 21.88 -21.96 16.96
C ALA A 69 22.01 -21.54 15.48
N ILE A 70 22.50 -20.33 15.21
CA ILE A 70 22.55 -19.77 13.85
C ILE A 70 24.01 -19.62 13.44
N THR A 71 24.40 -20.32 12.38
CA THR A 71 25.76 -20.23 11.85
C THR A 71 25.90 -19.09 10.83
N PHE A 72 27.12 -18.61 10.65
CA PHE A 72 27.41 -17.61 9.60
C PHE A 72 27.04 -18.11 8.19
N LYS A 73 27.17 -19.42 7.97
CA LYS A 73 26.71 -20.09 6.74
C LYS A 73 25.20 -19.93 6.57
N SER A 74 24.40 -20.13 7.63
CA SER A 74 22.95 -19.93 7.60
C SER A 74 22.56 -18.49 7.30
N ALA A 75 23.35 -17.48 7.74
CA ALA A 75 23.09 -16.08 7.42
C ALA A 75 23.32 -15.78 5.92
N ILE A 76 24.36 -16.32 5.33
CA ILE A 76 24.62 -16.21 3.90
C ILE A 76 23.55 -16.95 3.08
N GLU A 77 23.15 -18.13 3.50
CA GLU A 77 22.05 -18.89 2.87
C GLU A 77 20.73 -18.12 2.94
N ALA A 78 20.37 -17.57 4.10
CA ALA A 78 19.20 -16.74 4.28
C ALA A 78 19.22 -15.51 3.36
N PHE A 79 20.37 -14.84 3.22
CA PHE A 79 20.52 -13.71 2.32
C PHE A 79 20.39 -14.11 0.84
N ARG A 80 20.93 -15.25 0.45
CA ARG A 80 20.76 -15.80 -0.90
C ARG A 80 19.27 -16.12 -1.18
N ILE A 81 18.56 -16.67 -0.21
CA ILE A 81 17.12 -16.92 -0.30
C ILE A 81 16.35 -15.60 -0.34
N LEU A 82 16.73 -14.60 0.44
CA LEU A 82 16.10 -13.28 0.41
C LEU A 82 16.16 -12.64 -1.00
N ILE A 83 17.34 -12.72 -1.65
CA ILE A 83 17.51 -12.22 -3.02
C ILE A 83 16.89 -13.16 -4.05
N GLY A 84 16.95 -14.47 -3.84
CA GLY A 84 16.36 -15.47 -4.75
C GLY A 84 14.84 -15.51 -4.68
N GLY A 85 14.26 -15.28 -3.50
CA GLY A 85 12.82 -15.18 -3.24
C GLY A 85 12.00 -16.26 -3.95
N ILE A 86 11.20 -15.83 -4.92
CA ILE A 86 10.33 -16.70 -5.72
C ILE A 86 11.07 -17.67 -6.65
N PHE A 87 12.36 -17.47 -6.87
CA PHE A 87 13.21 -18.37 -7.67
C PHE A 87 13.82 -19.50 -6.83
N TYR A 88 13.60 -19.53 -5.53
CA TYR A 88 14.08 -20.62 -4.69
C TYR A 88 13.27 -21.90 -4.96
N THR A 89 13.95 -22.98 -5.36
CA THR A 89 13.33 -24.28 -5.72
C THR A 89 13.60 -25.39 -4.70
N GLY A 90 14.35 -25.08 -3.63
CA GLY A 90 14.68 -26.06 -2.59
C GLY A 90 16.18 -26.28 -2.44
N ARG A 91 16.55 -27.48 -1.96
CA ARG A 91 17.95 -27.92 -1.83
C ARG A 91 18.24 -29.08 -2.77
N THR A 92 19.42 -29.11 -3.32
CA THR A 92 19.93 -30.26 -4.08
C THR A 92 20.25 -31.42 -3.13
N ASP A 93 20.44 -32.63 -3.65
CA ASP A 93 20.85 -33.82 -2.86
C ASP A 93 22.16 -33.60 -2.10
N ALA A 94 23.04 -32.74 -2.59
CA ALA A 94 24.24 -32.30 -1.91
C ALA A 94 24.00 -31.21 -0.83
N GLY A 95 22.76 -30.84 -0.56
CA GLY A 95 22.38 -29.83 0.46
C GLY A 95 22.58 -28.39 0.05
N ALA A 96 23.02 -28.10 -1.20
CA ALA A 96 23.17 -26.74 -1.71
C ALA A 96 21.82 -26.13 -2.08
N LEU A 97 21.70 -24.78 -1.96
CA LEU A 97 20.50 -24.06 -2.39
C LEU A 97 20.35 -24.14 -3.91
N SER A 98 19.16 -24.50 -4.36
CA SER A 98 18.77 -24.55 -5.77
C SER A 98 17.88 -23.37 -6.11
N PHE A 99 18.11 -22.76 -7.27
CA PHE A 99 17.34 -21.63 -7.78
C PHE A 99 16.95 -21.89 -9.23
N GLY A 100 15.70 -21.61 -9.58
CA GLY A 100 15.15 -21.76 -10.91
C GLY A 100 13.78 -21.10 -10.97
N PHE A 101 13.12 -21.12 -12.11
CA PHE A 101 11.77 -20.62 -12.22
C PHE A 101 10.81 -21.54 -11.46
N ASN A 102 10.12 -20.98 -10.44
CA ASN A 102 9.14 -21.71 -9.64
C ASN A 102 7.74 -21.11 -9.89
N PRO A 103 6.92 -21.74 -10.74
CA PRO A 103 5.58 -21.23 -11.07
C PRO A 103 4.68 -21.09 -9.84
N GLN A 104 4.77 -22.02 -8.89
CA GLN A 104 3.98 -22.01 -7.66
C GLN A 104 4.29 -20.76 -6.83
N LEU A 105 5.55 -20.51 -6.50
CA LEU A 105 5.93 -19.33 -5.69
C LEU A 105 5.64 -18.00 -6.42
N PHE A 106 5.76 -18.00 -7.75
CA PHE A 106 5.39 -16.83 -8.55
C PHE A 106 3.89 -16.56 -8.48
N GLY A 107 3.06 -17.61 -8.61
CA GLY A 107 1.61 -17.49 -8.46
C GLY A 107 1.19 -17.07 -7.03
N ASP A 108 1.84 -17.62 -6.01
CA ASP A 108 1.61 -17.25 -4.62
C ASP A 108 2.01 -15.78 -4.34
N MET A 109 3.06 -15.29 -5.00
CA MET A 109 3.41 -13.86 -4.96
C MET A 109 2.29 -12.99 -5.54
N LEU A 110 1.73 -13.36 -6.69
CA LEU A 110 0.62 -12.63 -7.30
C LEU A 110 -0.63 -12.66 -6.42
N PHE A 111 -0.92 -13.80 -5.78
CA PHE A 111 -2.02 -13.93 -4.84
C PHE A 111 -1.89 -12.98 -3.67
N ARG A 112 -0.71 -12.96 -3.01
CA ARG A 112 -0.44 -12.07 -1.88
C ARG A 112 -0.31 -10.60 -2.26
N ALA A 113 0.11 -10.31 -3.50
CA ALA A 113 0.19 -8.94 -4.01
C ALA A 113 -1.20 -8.33 -4.20
N MET A 114 -2.24 -9.11 -4.44
CA MET A 114 -3.59 -8.64 -4.74
C MET A 114 -4.21 -7.77 -3.62
N PRO A 115 -4.34 -8.24 -2.36
CA PRO A 115 -4.87 -7.41 -1.28
C PRO A 115 -3.97 -6.20 -0.98
N LEU A 116 -2.64 -6.37 -1.08
CA LEU A 116 -1.68 -5.29 -0.89
C LEU A 116 -1.80 -4.21 -1.97
N LEU A 117 -2.07 -4.60 -3.22
CA LEU A 117 -2.33 -3.68 -4.31
C LEU A 117 -3.58 -2.85 -4.04
N MET A 118 -4.68 -3.50 -3.67
CA MET A 118 -5.96 -2.83 -3.45
C MET A 118 -5.92 -1.90 -2.24
N THR A 119 -5.31 -2.32 -1.13
CA THR A 119 -5.11 -1.45 0.04
C THR A 119 -4.09 -0.34 -0.22
N GLY A 120 -3.06 -0.60 -1.01
CA GLY A 120 -2.12 0.43 -1.49
C GLY A 120 -2.80 1.49 -2.36
N LEU A 121 -3.71 1.10 -3.27
CA LEU A 121 -4.53 2.03 -4.04
C LEU A 121 -5.48 2.84 -3.17
N SER A 122 -6.07 2.21 -2.14
CA SER A 122 -6.90 2.88 -1.13
C SER A 122 -6.13 4.02 -0.45
N VAL A 123 -4.95 3.75 0.04
CA VAL A 123 -4.10 4.75 0.69
C VAL A 123 -3.62 5.80 -0.32
N ALA A 124 -3.26 5.40 -1.53
CA ALA A 124 -2.75 6.30 -2.56
C ALA A 124 -3.79 7.35 -2.99
N ILE A 125 -5.08 7.00 -3.13
CA ILE A 125 -6.13 7.97 -3.49
C ILE A 125 -6.36 8.97 -2.35
N ALA A 126 -6.37 8.53 -1.10
CA ALA A 126 -6.50 9.41 0.05
C ALA A 126 -5.34 10.42 0.12
N PHE A 127 -4.10 9.99 -0.09
CA PHE A 127 -2.93 10.86 -0.16
C PHE A 127 -3.00 11.90 -1.29
N LYS A 128 -3.62 11.57 -2.43
CA LYS A 128 -3.81 12.54 -3.51
C LYS A 128 -4.74 13.69 -3.13
N THR A 129 -5.60 13.48 -2.15
CA THR A 129 -6.52 14.48 -1.60
C THR A 129 -5.95 15.16 -0.33
N GLY A 130 -4.70 14.87 0.02
CA GLY A 130 -4.06 15.40 1.21
C GLY A 130 -4.54 14.77 2.51
N LEU A 131 -5.19 13.59 2.44
CA LEU A 131 -5.71 12.85 3.59
C LEU A 131 -4.87 11.60 3.84
N PHE A 132 -4.82 11.16 5.09
CA PHE A 132 -4.12 9.94 5.48
C PHE A 132 -5.12 8.87 5.92
N ASN A 133 -5.36 7.87 5.04
CA ASN A 133 -6.27 6.77 5.35
C ASN A 133 -5.59 5.65 6.15
N ILE A 134 -5.45 5.85 7.46
CA ILE A 134 -5.04 4.78 8.38
C ILE A 134 -6.22 3.83 8.72
N GLY A 135 -7.44 4.19 8.30
CA GLY A 135 -8.67 3.43 8.47
C GLY A 135 -8.82 2.24 7.51
N ALA A 136 -7.89 2.06 6.58
CA ALA A 136 -7.95 1.02 5.57
C ALA A 136 -8.13 -0.39 6.17
N SER A 137 -7.61 -0.65 7.37
CA SER A 137 -7.73 -1.94 8.05
C SER A 137 -9.15 -2.21 8.53
N GLY A 138 -9.83 -1.22 9.13
CA GLY A 138 -11.24 -1.33 9.51
C GLY A 138 -12.18 -1.39 8.31
N GLN A 139 -11.87 -0.62 7.24
CA GLN A 139 -12.60 -0.65 5.98
C GLN A 139 -12.48 -2.02 5.30
N TYR A 140 -11.29 -2.62 5.33
CA TYR A 140 -11.02 -3.98 4.87
C TYR A 140 -11.86 -4.99 5.65
N LEU A 141 -11.89 -4.89 6.99
CA LEU A 141 -12.64 -5.77 7.86
C LEU A 141 -14.17 -5.66 7.62
N MET A 142 -14.70 -4.45 7.46
CA MET A 142 -16.11 -4.24 7.13
C MET A 142 -16.46 -4.79 5.75
N GLY A 143 -15.55 -4.67 4.79
CA GLY A 143 -15.65 -5.33 3.49
C GLY A 143 -15.69 -6.85 3.61
N THR A 144 -14.80 -7.44 4.39
CA THR A 144 -14.78 -8.88 4.68
C THR A 144 -16.12 -9.33 5.24
N TRP A 145 -16.62 -8.66 6.28
CA TRP A 145 -17.90 -8.98 6.90
C TRP A 145 -19.06 -8.97 5.91
N ALA A 146 -19.25 -7.88 5.17
CA ALA A 146 -20.37 -7.76 4.24
C ALA A 146 -20.26 -8.76 3.07
N THR A 147 -19.05 -9.00 2.56
CA THR A 147 -18.80 -9.99 1.51
C THR A 147 -19.17 -11.40 1.96
N LEU A 148 -18.74 -11.81 3.15
CA LEU A 148 -19.00 -13.13 3.69
C LEU A 148 -20.47 -13.32 4.03
N VAL A 149 -21.13 -12.30 4.59
CA VAL A 149 -22.57 -12.34 4.87
C VAL A 149 -23.36 -12.62 3.58
N VAL A 150 -23.09 -11.92 2.49
CA VAL A 150 -23.75 -12.14 1.21
C VAL A 150 -23.39 -13.51 0.63
N ALA A 151 -22.11 -13.84 0.57
CA ALA A 151 -21.64 -15.08 -0.04
C ALA A 151 -22.16 -16.34 0.65
N LEU A 152 -22.35 -16.30 1.97
CA LEU A 152 -22.78 -17.44 2.78
C LEU A 152 -24.30 -17.50 3.03
N SER A 153 -25.02 -16.38 2.85
CA SER A 153 -26.48 -16.33 3.03
C SER A 153 -27.27 -16.74 1.80
N MET A 154 -26.66 -16.63 0.61
CA MET A 154 -27.37 -16.92 -0.64
C MET A 154 -27.28 -18.39 -1.01
N ASP A 155 -28.42 -18.96 -1.40
CA ASP A 155 -28.49 -20.35 -1.87
C ASP A 155 -27.96 -20.47 -3.30
N THR A 156 -26.81 -21.09 -3.43
CA THR A 156 -26.13 -21.30 -4.73
C THR A 156 -26.74 -22.44 -5.56
N THR A 157 -27.71 -23.17 -5.02
CA THR A 157 -28.51 -24.13 -5.80
C THR A 157 -29.59 -23.43 -6.64
N VAL A 158 -30.04 -22.26 -6.21
CA VAL A 158 -31.05 -21.45 -6.88
C VAL A 158 -30.42 -20.32 -7.71
N VAL A 159 -29.41 -19.67 -7.17
CA VAL A 159 -28.72 -18.54 -7.81
C VAL A 159 -27.34 -18.99 -8.30
N ASN A 160 -27.02 -18.67 -9.55
CA ASN A 160 -25.70 -19.01 -10.10
C ASN A 160 -24.57 -18.42 -9.24
N PRO A 161 -23.57 -19.22 -8.83
CA PRO A 161 -22.47 -18.79 -7.95
C PRO A 161 -21.71 -17.55 -8.43
N PHE A 162 -21.62 -17.32 -9.73
CA PHE A 162 -20.97 -16.12 -10.29
C PHE A 162 -21.75 -14.84 -9.94
N PHE A 163 -23.09 -14.85 -9.97
CA PHE A 163 -23.88 -13.69 -9.57
C PHE A 163 -23.79 -13.45 -8.06
N VAL A 164 -23.75 -14.52 -7.26
CA VAL A 164 -23.54 -14.41 -5.81
C VAL A 164 -22.16 -13.82 -5.53
N TRP A 165 -21.12 -14.27 -6.24
CA TRP A 165 -19.78 -13.69 -6.14
C TRP A 165 -19.77 -12.20 -6.47
N LEU A 166 -20.43 -11.80 -7.57
CA LEU A 166 -20.49 -10.39 -7.97
C LEU A 166 -21.21 -9.53 -6.93
N LEU A 167 -22.34 -10.02 -6.42
CA LEU A 167 -23.11 -9.32 -5.37
C LEU A 167 -22.30 -9.22 -4.07
N ALA A 168 -21.61 -10.29 -3.68
CA ALA A 168 -20.76 -10.29 -2.49
C ALA A 168 -19.61 -9.28 -2.62
N LEU A 169 -18.96 -9.21 -3.79
CA LEU A 169 -17.93 -8.22 -4.08
C LEU A 169 -18.48 -6.78 -3.97
N LEU A 170 -19.63 -6.51 -4.60
CA LEU A 170 -20.25 -5.19 -4.58
C LEU A 170 -20.73 -4.81 -3.18
N ALA A 171 -21.30 -5.76 -2.43
CA ALA A 171 -21.68 -5.53 -1.04
C ALA A 171 -20.50 -5.18 -0.15
N GLY A 172 -19.38 -5.90 -0.30
CA GLY A 172 -18.13 -5.58 0.39
C GLY A 172 -17.63 -4.18 0.06
N MET A 173 -17.59 -3.83 -1.23
CA MET A 173 -17.19 -2.50 -1.69
C MET A 173 -18.11 -1.40 -1.14
N ALA A 174 -19.43 -1.63 -1.12
CA ALA A 174 -20.40 -0.68 -0.58
C ALA A 174 -20.22 -0.48 0.93
N ALA A 175 -20.03 -1.56 1.68
CA ALA A 175 -19.77 -1.48 3.12
C ALA A 175 -18.46 -0.72 3.42
N GLY A 176 -17.39 -1.00 2.69
CA GLY A 176 -16.13 -0.27 2.83
C GLY A 176 -16.24 1.19 2.42
N PHE A 177 -17.01 1.50 1.36
CA PHE A 177 -17.29 2.88 0.95
C PHE A 177 -18.01 3.66 2.06
N LEU A 178 -19.10 3.12 2.57
CA LEU A 178 -19.87 3.76 3.66
C LEU A 178 -19.01 3.93 4.91
N TRP A 179 -18.23 2.90 5.27
CA TRP A 179 -17.32 2.98 6.42
C TRP A 179 -16.24 4.02 6.22
N GLY A 180 -15.67 4.13 5.01
CA GLY A 180 -14.70 5.15 4.64
C GLY A 180 -15.27 6.57 4.62
N CYS A 181 -16.57 6.73 4.31
CA CYS A 181 -17.22 8.04 4.38
C CYS A 181 -17.28 8.61 5.80
N ILE A 182 -17.30 7.78 6.85
CA ILE A 182 -17.37 8.26 8.24
C ILE A 182 -16.22 9.22 8.57
N PRO A 183 -14.93 8.82 8.49
CA PRO A 183 -13.84 9.77 8.74
C PRO A 183 -13.82 10.94 7.74
N GLY A 184 -14.28 10.72 6.51
CA GLY A 184 -14.45 11.79 5.52
C GLY A 184 -15.46 12.85 5.94
N LEU A 185 -16.61 12.45 6.48
CA LEU A 185 -17.66 13.35 7.00
C LEU A 185 -17.15 14.16 8.20
N PHE A 186 -16.51 13.50 9.18
CA PHE A 186 -15.94 14.19 10.34
C PHE A 186 -14.88 15.22 9.92
N LYS A 187 -14.05 14.88 8.95
CA LYS A 187 -13.05 15.82 8.40
C LYS A 187 -13.69 16.97 7.65
N ALA A 188 -14.67 16.69 6.80
CA ALA A 188 -15.27 17.68 5.91
C ALA A 188 -16.13 18.71 6.66
N PHE A 189 -16.96 18.26 7.61
CA PHE A 189 -17.92 19.12 8.31
C PHE A 189 -17.41 19.65 9.65
N LEU A 190 -16.69 18.82 10.42
CA LEU A 190 -16.26 19.16 11.77
C LEU A 190 -14.77 19.47 11.85
N ASN A 191 -14.04 19.37 10.74
CA ASN A 191 -12.59 19.55 10.65
C ASN A 191 -11.80 18.71 11.68
N VAL A 192 -12.35 17.57 12.11
CA VAL A 192 -11.69 16.62 13.01
C VAL A 192 -10.51 15.98 12.26
N ASN A 193 -9.44 15.65 12.97
CA ASN A 193 -8.29 14.97 12.38
C ASN A 193 -8.72 13.58 11.87
N GLU A 194 -8.51 13.33 10.57
CA GLU A 194 -8.88 12.08 9.92
C GLU A 194 -8.17 10.86 10.50
N VAL A 195 -6.94 11.02 11.00
CA VAL A 195 -6.15 9.92 11.60
C VAL A 195 -6.82 9.41 12.87
N ILE A 196 -7.25 10.33 13.75
CA ILE A 196 -7.93 9.98 15.00
C ILE A 196 -9.25 9.28 14.70
N THR A 197 -10.05 9.82 13.77
CA THR A 197 -11.33 9.23 13.39
C THR A 197 -11.13 7.84 12.76
N CYS A 198 -10.12 7.68 11.91
CA CYS A 198 -9.77 6.38 11.33
C CYS A 198 -9.38 5.35 12.39
N ILE A 199 -8.58 5.73 13.38
CA ILE A 199 -8.19 4.83 14.49
C ILE A 199 -9.44 4.40 15.28
N MET A 200 -10.34 5.34 15.60
CA MET A 200 -11.59 5.02 16.31
C MET A 200 -12.50 4.10 15.49
N THR A 201 -12.69 4.38 14.21
CA THR A 201 -13.50 3.52 13.33
C THR A 201 -12.89 2.14 13.13
N ASN A 202 -11.57 1.98 13.17
CA ASN A 202 -10.90 0.67 13.16
C ASN A 202 -11.32 -0.17 14.38
N TRP A 203 -11.28 0.40 15.58
CA TRP A 203 -11.70 -0.31 16.80
C TRP A 203 -13.19 -0.60 16.83
N ILE A 204 -14.02 0.31 16.33
CA ILE A 204 -15.47 0.07 16.21
C ILE A 204 -15.73 -1.08 15.24
N SER A 205 -15.01 -1.15 14.09
CA SER A 205 -15.21 -2.23 13.13
C SER A 205 -14.88 -3.61 13.70
N ILE A 206 -13.80 -3.74 14.48
CA ILE A 206 -13.47 -5.00 15.16
C ILE A 206 -14.60 -5.43 16.09
N ASN A 207 -15.04 -4.52 16.96
CA ASN A 207 -16.05 -4.85 17.95
C ASN A 207 -17.40 -5.15 17.30
N LEU A 208 -17.76 -4.44 16.22
CA LEU A 208 -18.99 -4.67 15.48
C LEU A 208 -19.00 -6.05 14.80
N VAL A 209 -17.92 -6.39 14.11
CA VAL A 209 -17.80 -7.68 13.43
C VAL A 209 -17.71 -8.82 14.45
N HIS A 210 -16.96 -8.61 15.55
CA HIS A 210 -16.90 -9.57 16.64
C HIS A 210 -18.28 -9.81 17.27
N TRP A 211 -19.00 -8.74 17.61
CA TRP A 211 -20.35 -8.82 18.15
C TRP A 211 -21.30 -9.57 17.21
N PHE A 212 -21.23 -9.30 15.90
CA PHE A 212 -22.07 -9.95 14.91
C PHE A 212 -21.85 -11.47 14.90
N PHE A 213 -20.62 -11.93 14.76
CA PHE A 213 -20.31 -13.35 14.73
C PHE A 213 -20.51 -14.04 16.10
N GLN A 214 -20.28 -13.34 17.21
CA GLN A 214 -20.52 -13.87 18.55
C GLN A 214 -22.00 -14.01 18.84
N ALA A 215 -22.86 -13.06 18.44
CA ALA A 215 -24.30 -13.14 18.60
C ALA A 215 -24.87 -14.32 17.82
N ASP A 216 -24.32 -14.56 16.65
CA ASP A 216 -24.64 -15.68 15.79
C ASP A 216 -24.37 -17.02 16.48
N ASN A 217 -23.19 -17.16 17.06
CA ASN A 217 -22.75 -18.39 17.74
C ASN A 217 -23.57 -18.74 18.99
N ASN A 218 -24.00 -17.74 19.76
CA ASN A 218 -24.61 -17.98 21.07
C ASN A 218 -26.14 -18.20 21.05
N LYS A 219 -26.85 -17.87 19.99
CA LYS A 219 -28.33 -17.77 20.01
C LYS A 219 -29.08 -18.49 18.90
N GLY A 220 -28.41 -19.04 17.90
CA GLY A 220 -29.07 -19.84 16.86
C GLY A 220 -30.07 -19.11 15.94
N ALA A 221 -30.35 -17.83 16.16
CA ALA A 221 -31.41 -17.13 15.45
C ALA A 221 -30.89 -16.36 14.21
N ALA A 222 -29.88 -15.51 14.34
CA ALA A 222 -29.27 -14.85 13.18
C ALA A 222 -28.18 -15.75 12.56
N GLY A 223 -27.61 -16.63 13.36
CA GLY A 223 -26.53 -17.49 13.03
C GLY A 223 -26.88 -18.81 12.42
N ALA A 224 -28.11 -19.22 12.53
CA ALA A 224 -28.58 -20.42 11.83
C ALA A 224 -28.32 -20.41 10.33
N GLN A 225 -28.19 -19.23 9.72
CA GLN A 225 -27.82 -19.07 8.31
C GLN A 225 -26.38 -19.47 8.02
N PHE A 226 -25.46 -19.29 8.98
CA PHE A 226 -24.03 -19.52 8.80
C PHE A 226 -23.53 -20.85 9.39
N VAL A 227 -24.35 -21.55 10.18
CA VAL A 227 -23.99 -22.81 10.85
C VAL A 227 -23.48 -23.86 9.87
N ASN A 228 -24.03 -23.94 8.68
CA ASN A 228 -23.63 -24.91 7.65
C ASN A 228 -22.26 -24.61 7.04
N PHE A 229 -21.73 -23.39 7.23
CA PHE A 229 -20.48 -22.92 6.66
C PHE A 229 -19.40 -22.64 7.71
N VAL A 230 -19.69 -22.92 8.97
CA VAL A 230 -18.80 -22.68 10.10
C VAL A 230 -18.25 -23.99 10.63
N ASP A 231 -16.92 -24.13 10.62
CA ASP A 231 -16.23 -25.21 11.28
C ASP A 231 -15.90 -24.79 12.72
N ASN A 232 -16.41 -25.56 13.68
CA ASN A 232 -16.08 -25.33 15.08
C ASN A 232 -14.69 -25.90 15.39
N THR A 233 -13.73 -25.02 15.67
CA THR A 233 -12.39 -25.37 16.13
C THR A 233 -12.24 -25.00 17.59
N LYS A 234 -11.22 -25.54 18.29
CA LYS A 234 -10.95 -25.24 19.70
C LYS A 234 -10.67 -23.74 19.96
N SER A 235 -10.35 -22.96 18.94
CA SER A 235 -9.96 -21.55 19.02
C SER A 235 -10.90 -20.59 18.28
N GLY A 236 -12.01 -21.06 17.71
CA GLY A 236 -12.97 -20.22 16.98
C GLY A 236 -13.66 -20.93 15.83
N PHE A 237 -14.33 -20.15 14.98
CA PHE A 237 -15.04 -20.65 13.82
C PHE A 237 -14.30 -20.25 12.54
N ILE A 238 -14.32 -21.11 11.53
CA ILE A 238 -13.77 -20.86 10.21
C ILE A 238 -14.94 -20.75 9.23
N LEU A 239 -15.10 -19.61 8.58
CA LEU A 239 -16.10 -19.39 7.55
C LEU A 239 -15.52 -19.81 6.19
N LYS A 240 -16.08 -20.84 5.58
CA LYS A 240 -15.60 -21.44 4.33
C LYS A 240 -16.39 -20.94 3.14
N THR A 241 -15.79 -20.13 2.29
CA THR A 241 -16.41 -19.67 1.05
C THR A 241 -16.28 -20.67 -0.09
N SER A 242 -15.25 -21.51 -0.07
CA SER A 242 -15.00 -22.53 -1.11
C SER A 242 -16.09 -23.62 -1.15
N THR A 243 -16.79 -23.83 -0.05
CA THR A 243 -17.78 -24.93 0.07
C THR A 243 -19.04 -24.69 -0.79
N ASN A 244 -19.45 -23.45 -1.01
CA ASN A 244 -20.62 -23.11 -1.81
C ASN A 244 -20.31 -22.71 -3.26
N GLY A 245 -19.05 -22.82 -3.70
CA GLY A 245 -18.64 -22.50 -5.06
C GLY A 245 -18.59 -21.02 -5.42
N VAL A 246 -18.77 -20.12 -4.44
CA VAL A 246 -18.70 -18.66 -4.64
C VAL A 246 -17.23 -18.24 -4.62
N VAL A 247 -16.55 -18.45 -5.73
CA VAL A 247 -15.12 -18.17 -5.88
C VAL A 247 -14.84 -17.21 -7.02
N THR A 248 -13.78 -16.43 -6.89
CA THR A 248 -13.29 -15.52 -7.94
C THR A 248 -12.84 -16.34 -9.16
N PRO A 249 -13.34 -16.05 -10.38
CA PRO A 249 -12.90 -16.74 -11.59
C PRO A 249 -11.38 -16.68 -11.74
N THR A 250 -10.76 -17.79 -12.12
CA THR A 250 -9.30 -17.88 -12.24
C THR A 250 -8.74 -17.20 -13.50
N PHE A 251 -9.57 -17.02 -14.54
CA PHE A 251 -9.20 -16.49 -15.85
C PHE A 251 -7.98 -17.22 -16.47
N GLY A 252 -7.79 -18.49 -16.12
CA GLY A 252 -6.69 -19.31 -16.64
C GLY A 252 -5.36 -19.14 -15.92
N MET A 253 -5.31 -18.37 -14.83
CA MET A 253 -4.09 -18.18 -14.03
C MET A 253 -3.64 -19.47 -13.33
N ASP A 254 -4.57 -20.35 -12.98
CA ASP A 254 -4.34 -21.68 -12.45
C ASP A 254 -3.52 -22.58 -13.40
N LYS A 255 -3.73 -22.44 -14.71
CA LYS A 255 -2.96 -23.17 -15.74
C LYS A 255 -1.58 -22.58 -15.96
N LEU A 256 -1.43 -21.24 -15.83
CA LEU A 256 -0.14 -20.57 -15.97
C LEU A 256 0.78 -20.82 -14.76
N PHE A 257 0.19 -20.94 -13.55
CA PHE A 257 0.91 -21.13 -12.30
C PHE A 257 0.35 -22.33 -11.53
N PRO A 258 0.61 -23.57 -12.01
CA PRO A 258 0.04 -24.75 -11.39
C PRO A 258 0.54 -24.95 -9.97
N GLY A 259 -0.37 -25.39 -9.07
CA GLY A 259 -0.08 -25.61 -7.66
C GLY A 259 -0.01 -24.35 -6.79
N SER A 260 -0.23 -23.16 -7.35
CA SER A 260 -0.27 -21.89 -6.62
C SER A 260 -1.67 -21.54 -6.14
N GLN A 261 -1.77 -20.60 -5.20
CA GLN A 261 -3.03 -20.05 -4.71
C GLN A 261 -3.57 -18.90 -5.59
N VAL A 262 -2.99 -18.65 -6.77
CA VAL A 262 -3.36 -17.51 -7.60
C VAL A 262 -4.81 -17.61 -8.08
N SER A 263 -5.54 -16.50 -7.94
CA SER A 263 -6.88 -16.32 -8.48
C SER A 263 -6.89 -15.20 -9.53
N GLY A 264 -7.95 -15.11 -10.32
CA GLY A 264 -8.12 -13.99 -11.25
C GLY A 264 -8.29 -12.61 -10.60
N GLY A 265 -8.39 -12.56 -9.27
CA GLY A 265 -8.48 -11.32 -8.51
C GLY A 265 -7.33 -10.36 -8.74
N ILE A 266 -6.11 -10.87 -9.00
CA ILE A 266 -4.96 -10.02 -9.34
C ILE A 266 -5.17 -9.26 -10.65
N LEU A 267 -5.78 -9.88 -11.65
CA LEU A 267 -6.09 -9.23 -12.92
C LEU A 267 -7.12 -8.10 -12.71
N ILE A 268 -8.15 -8.37 -11.90
CA ILE A 268 -9.13 -7.36 -11.51
C ILE A 268 -8.44 -6.20 -10.79
N ALA A 269 -7.57 -6.47 -9.83
CA ALA A 269 -6.82 -5.45 -9.09
C ALA A 269 -5.93 -4.59 -10.00
N ILE A 270 -5.26 -5.19 -11.00
CA ILE A 270 -4.47 -4.47 -12.00
C ILE A 270 -5.36 -3.57 -12.86
N VAL A 271 -6.51 -4.07 -13.32
CA VAL A 271 -7.49 -3.27 -14.08
C VAL A 271 -7.96 -2.09 -13.23
N VAL A 272 -8.31 -2.30 -11.96
CA VAL A 272 -8.69 -1.23 -11.03
C VAL A 272 -7.56 -0.20 -10.88
N ALA A 273 -6.29 -0.62 -10.78
CA ALA A 273 -5.14 0.29 -10.72
C ALA A 273 -5.02 1.16 -11.97
N ILE A 274 -5.23 0.58 -13.16
CA ILE A 274 -5.20 1.30 -14.45
C ILE A 274 -6.37 2.29 -14.51
N VAL A 275 -7.60 1.87 -14.17
CA VAL A 275 -8.78 2.73 -14.12
C VAL A 275 -8.56 3.89 -13.16
N LEU A 276 -8.06 3.62 -11.95
CA LEU A 276 -7.77 4.65 -10.96
C LEU A 276 -6.69 5.62 -11.44
N TYR A 277 -5.66 5.14 -12.14
CA TYR A 277 -4.66 5.99 -12.78
C TYR A 277 -5.29 6.95 -13.79
N ILE A 278 -6.21 6.46 -14.64
CA ILE A 278 -6.94 7.28 -15.61
C ILE A 278 -7.82 8.29 -14.87
N VAL A 279 -8.60 7.85 -13.89
CA VAL A 279 -9.46 8.72 -13.08
C VAL A 279 -8.66 9.85 -12.43
N ILE A 280 -7.58 9.55 -11.74
CA ILE A 280 -6.78 10.56 -11.04
C ILE A 280 -6.10 11.53 -12.01
N ASN A 281 -5.59 11.07 -13.16
CA ASN A 281 -4.73 11.89 -14.02
C ASN A 281 -5.43 12.49 -15.23
N ARG A 282 -6.59 11.95 -15.64
CA ARG A 282 -7.25 12.31 -16.91
C ARG A 282 -8.68 12.80 -16.75
N THR A 283 -9.26 12.83 -15.53
CA THR A 283 -10.63 13.30 -15.31
C THR A 283 -10.66 14.60 -14.50
N VAL A 284 -11.78 15.33 -14.61
CA VAL A 284 -12.07 16.53 -13.80
C VAL A 284 -12.08 16.20 -12.33
N PHE A 285 -12.75 15.10 -11.95
CA PHE A 285 -12.80 14.62 -10.58
C PHE A 285 -11.39 14.38 -9.98
N GLY A 286 -10.51 13.69 -10.73
CA GLY A 286 -9.12 13.49 -10.30
C GLY A 286 -8.31 14.79 -10.20
N TYR A 287 -8.63 15.78 -11.03
CA TYR A 287 -8.05 17.11 -10.92
C TYR A 287 -8.48 17.81 -9.63
N GLU A 288 -9.79 17.81 -9.32
CA GLU A 288 -10.33 18.36 -8.07
C GLU A 288 -9.72 17.73 -6.82
N LEU A 289 -9.58 16.40 -6.81
CA LEU A 289 -8.92 15.67 -5.70
C LEU A 289 -7.48 16.16 -5.48
N ARG A 290 -6.70 16.29 -6.55
CA ARG A 290 -5.31 16.75 -6.46
C ARG A 290 -5.19 18.24 -6.09
N ALA A 291 -6.09 19.06 -6.56
CA ALA A 291 -6.14 20.48 -6.23
C ALA A 291 -6.46 20.68 -4.73
N CYS A 292 -7.47 19.96 -4.21
CA CYS A 292 -7.80 19.94 -2.78
C CYS A 292 -6.62 19.45 -1.93
N GLY A 293 -5.91 18.40 -2.40
CA GLY A 293 -4.74 17.87 -1.69
C GLY A 293 -3.52 18.78 -1.71
N SER A 294 -3.39 19.65 -2.71
CA SER A 294 -2.31 20.62 -2.77
C SER A 294 -2.58 21.83 -1.86
N ASN A 295 -3.75 22.45 -1.99
CA ASN A 295 -4.20 23.53 -1.13
C ASN A 295 -5.73 23.61 -1.12
N ARG A 296 -6.33 23.19 0.01
CA ARG A 296 -7.78 23.15 0.21
C ARG A 296 -8.44 24.53 0.03
N HIS A 297 -7.83 25.56 0.60
CA HIS A 297 -8.39 26.93 0.51
C HIS A 297 -8.37 27.45 -0.91
N SER A 298 -7.25 27.29 -1.61
CA SER A 298 -7.15 27.71 -3.03
C SER A 298 -8.13 26.94 -3.92
N ALA A 299 -8.33 25.65 -3.70
CA ALA A 299 -9.32 24.86 -4.45
C ALA A 299 -10.74 25.38 -4.22
N LYS A 300 -11.10 25.72 -2.98
CA LYS A 300 -12.40 26.31 -2.64
C LYS A 300 -12.60 27.67 -3.32
N TYR A 301 -11.59 28.56 -3.32
CA TYR A 301 -11.66 29.83 -4.03
C TYR A 301 -11.81 29.67 -5.54
N ALA A 302 -11.26 28.58 -6.12
CA ALA A 302 -11.44 28.23 -7.52
C ALA A 302 -12.80 27.59 -7.84
N GLY A 303 -13.76 27.57 -6.88
CA GLY A 303 -15.10 27.03 -7.05
C GLY A 303 -15.22 25.50 -6.94
N MET A 304 -14.17 24.79 -6.49
CA MET A 304 -14.22 23.34 -6.29
C MET A 304 -14.89 23.00 -4.96
N ASN A 305 -15.67 21.92 -4.95
CA ASN A 305 -16.32 21.42 -3.73
C ASN A 305 -15.36 20.55 -2.93
N ASP A 306 -14.64 21.16 -1.99
CA ASP A 306 -13.66 20.49 -1.12
C ASP A 306 -14.33 19.45 -0.20
N THR A 307 -15.51 19.72 0.34
CA THR A 307 -16.30 18.81 1.18
C THR A 307 -16.59 17.51 0.43
N ARG A 308 -17.14 17.61 -0.80
CA ARG A 308 -17.42 16.46 -1.65
C ARG A 308 -16.14 15.68 -1.97
N SER A 309 -15.06 16.37 -2.31
CA SER A 309 -13.78 15.74 -2.65
C SER A 309 -13.21 14.94 -1.48
N ILE A 310 -13.27 15.46 -0.26
CA ILE A 310 -12.81 14.78 0.97
C ILE A 310 -13.64 13.51 1.24
N ILE A 311 -14.97 13.63 1.25
CA ILE A 311 -15.85 12.50 1.55
C ILE A 311 -15.72 11.39 0.51
N LEU A 312 -15.77 11.75 -0.79
CA LEU A 312 -15.66 10.76 -1.86
C LEU A 312 -14.28 10.11 -1.92
N SER A 313 -13.21 10.86 -1.65
CA SER A 313 -11.85 10.30 -1.59
C SER A 313 -11.75 9.22 -0.52
N MET A 314 -12.24 9.48 0.70
CA MET A 314 -12.22 8.52 1.79
C MET A 314 -13.18 7.35 1.56
N GLY A 315 -14.36 7.61 0.96
CA GLY A 315 -15.32 6.55 0.58
C GLY A 315 -14.73 5.62 -0.49
N ILE A 316 -14.15 6.16 -1.57
CA ILE A 316 -13.51 5.36 -2.61
C ILE A 316 -12.30 4.60 -2.04
N ALA A 317 -11.51 5.23 -1.17
CA ALA A 317 -10.43 4.55 -0.46
C ALA A 317 -10.97 3.34 0.33
N GLY A 318 -12.08 3.51 1.04
CA GLY A 318 -12.76 2.42 1.76
C GLY A 318 -13.26 1.31 0.83
N ALA A 319 -13.88 1.67 -0.30
CA ALA A 319 -14.32 0.70 -1.30
C ALA A 319 -13.17 -0.13 -1.88
N LEU A 320 -12.01 0.50 -2.14
CA LEU A 320 -10.82 -0.18 -2.65
C LEU A 320 -10.23 -1.14 -1.62
N ALA A 321 -10.12 -0.73 -0.35
CA ALA A 321 -9.65 -1.61 0.73
C ALA A 321 -10.58 -2.82 0.89
N ALA A 322 -11.89 -2.59 0.90
CA ALA A 322 -12.91 -3.64 0.98
C ALA A 322 -12.91 -4.56 -0.24
N ALA A 323 -12.71 -4.04 -1.45
CA ALA A 323 -12.57 -4.87 -2.65
C ALA A 323 -11.36 -5.81 -2.56
N GLY A 324 -10.25 -5.34 -1.97
CA GLY A 324 -9.10 -6.20 -1.66
C GLY A 324 -9.46 -7.36 -0.74
N ALA A 325 -10.23 -7.09 0.31
CA ALA A 325 -10.73 -8.08 1.23
C ALA A 325 -11.67 -9.08 0.54
N SER A 326 -12.62 -8.57 -0.23
CA SER A 326 -13.59 -9.39 -0.97
C SER A 326 -12.89 -10.36 -1.91
N LEU A 327 -11.96 -9.87 -2.74
CA LEU A 327 -11.21 -10.70 -3.67
C LEU A 327 -10.35 -11.74 -2.95
N TYR A 328 -9.78 -11.39 -1.78
CA TYR A 328 -8.92 -12.29 -1.00
C TYR A 328 -9.73 -13.44 -0.39
N PHE A 329 -10.85 -13.16 0.28
CA PHE A 329 -11.66 -14.20 0.91
C PHE A 329 -12.56 -14.97 -0.08
N LEU A 330 -12.90 -14.38 -1.23
CA LEU A 330 -13.59 -15.08 -2.31
C LEU A 330 -12.61 -15.80 -3.27
N SER A 331 -11.33 -15.91 -2.94
CA SER A 331 -10.36 -16.61 -3.80
C SER A 331 -10.54 -18.13 -3.85
N GLY A 332 -11.22 -18.70 -2.86
CA GLY A 332 -11.32 -20.15 -2.66
C GLY A 332 -10.10 -20.79 -1.98
N HIS A 333 -9.05 -20.02 -1.70
CA HIS A 333 -7.80 -20.50 -1.09
C HIS A 333 -7.62 -20.01 0.35
N THR A 334 -8.37 -19.00 0.77
CA THR A 334 -8.27 -18.41 2.10
C THR A 334 -9.63 -18.41 2.76
N GLU A 335 -9.67 -18.85 4.02
CA GLU A 335 -10.85 -18.86 4.85
C GLU A 335 -10.74 -17.76 5.92
N TYR A 336 -11.87 -17.18 6.29
CA TYR A 336 -11.90 -16.21 7.37
C TYR A 336 -12.01 -16.95 8.71
N ALA A 337 -10.96 -16.86 9.53
CA ALA A 337 -10.96 -17.40 10.89
C ALA A 337 -11.44 -16.33 11.87
N TRP A 338 -12.54 -16.57 12.54
CA TRP A 338 -12.99 -15.75 13.65
C TRP A 338 -12.53 -16.36 14.98
N THR A 339 -11.97 -15.53 15.84
CA THR A 339 -11.51 -15.92 17.17
C THR A 339 -11.93 -14.90 18.21
N ASN A 340 -11.97 -15.31 19.49
CA ASN A 340 -12.31 -14.41 20.60
C ASN A 340 -11.34 -13.22 20.75
N ASN A 341 -10.11 -13.35 20.24
CA ASN A 341 -9.10 -12.29 20.21
C ASN A 341 -8.93 -11.76 18.79
N MET A 342 -9.92 -11.01 18.30
CA MET A 342 -9.84 -10.42 17.00
C MET A 342 -8.81 -9.28 16.96
N SER A 343 -8.01 -9.26 15.90
CA SER A 343 -7.08 -8.19 15.58
C SER A 343 -7.42 -7.54 14.25
N LEU A 344 -6.97 -6.31 14.06
CA LEU A 344 -7.10 -5.63 12.77
C LEU A 344 -6.31 -6.38 11.70
N PRO A 345 -6.89 -6.55 10.49
CA PRO A 345 -6.17 -7.15 9.35
C PRO A 345 -4.89 -6.37 9.03
N ALA A 346 -3.77 -7.06 8.99
CA ALA A 346 -2.47 -6.46 8.68
C ALA A 346 -2.41 -5.93 7.23
N GLU A 347 -3.17 -6.53 6.32
CA GLU A 347 -3.27 -6.15 4.90
C GLU A 347 -3.68 -4.69 4.72
N GLY A 348 -4.56 -4.18 5.57
CA GLY A 348 -4.97 -2.78 5.55
C GLY A 348 -3.82 -1.81 5.87
N PHE A 349 -3.01 -2.14 6.87
CA PHE A 349 -1.83 -1.34 7.24
C PHE A 349 -0.69 -1.49 6.25
N ASN A 350 -0.47 -2.68 5.70
CA ASN A 350 0.56 -2.97 4.72
C ASN A 350 0.35 -2.21 3.39
N GLY A 351 -0.85 -1.71 3.12
CA GLY A 351 -1.12 -0.79 2.02
C GLY A 351 -0.37 0.55 2.14
N ILE A 352 -0.05 1.01 3.36
CA ILE A 352 0.62 2.30 3.58
C ILE A 352 2.04 2.29 2.97
N PRO A 353 2.96 1.38 3.35
CA PRO A 353 4.28 1.34 2.74
C PRO A 353 4.24 1.04 1.23
N VAL A 354 3.26 0.27 0.75
CA VAL A 354 3.06 0.05 -0.70
C VAL A 354 2.76 1.35 -1.43
N ALA A 355 1.84 2.17 -0.92
CA ALA A 355 1.50 3.48 -1.49
C ALA A 355 2.70 4.45 -1.46
N LEU A 356 3.43 4.49 -0.35
CA LEU A 356 4.60 5.36 -0.19
C LEU A 356 5.74 4.97 -1.14
N LEU A 357 6.05 3.68 -1.25
CA LEU A 357 7.05 3.15 -2.17
C LEU A 357 6.72 3.49 -3.62
N ALA A 358 5.42 3.51 -3.95
CA ALA A 358 4.89 3.88 -5.26
C ALA A 358 4.76 5.40 -5.49
N TYR A 359 5.12 6.25 -4.54
CA TYR A 359 4.86 7.71 -4.59
C TYR A 359 3.37 8.03 -4.84
N ASN A 360 2.48 7.24 -4.28
CA ASN A 360 1.03 7.35 -4.47
C ASN A 360 0.61 7.32 -5.95
N ASN A 361 1.38 6.62 -6.79
CA ASN A 361 1.06 6.43 -8.20
C ASN A 361 0.39 5.06 -8.39
N PRO A 362 -0.84 4.98 -8.91
CA PRO A 362 -1.55 3.71 -9.04
C PRO A 362 -0.82 2.65 -9.88
N ILE A 363 -0.10 3.05 -10.92
CA ILE A 363 0.72 2.09 -11.69
C ILE A 363 1.95 1.64 -10.90
N GLY A 364 2.59 2.57 -10.18
CA GLY A 364 3.70 2.23 -9.28
C GLY A 364 3.29 1.27 -8.17
N THR A 365 2.04 1.37 -7.70
CA THR A 365 1.49 0.51 -6.63
C THR A 365 1.45 -0.97 -7.06
N ILE A 366 1.28 -1.28 -8.36
CA ILE A 366 1.35 -2.65 -8.87
C ILE A 366 2.73 -3.27 -8.58
N PHE A 367 3.80 -2.56 -8.91
CA PHE A 367 5.17 -3.05 -8.69
C PHE A 367 5.53 -3.06 -7.20
N ALA A 368 5.10 -2.06 -6.45
CA ALA A 368 5.33 -1.99 -5.02
C ALA A 368 4.65 -3.14 -4.25
N SER A 369 3.41 -3.49 -4.60
CA SER A 369 2.69 -4.62 -4.00
C SER A 369 3.33 -5.97 -4.33
N MET A 370 3.79 -6.16 -5.58
CA MET A 370 4.54 -7.34 -5.98
C MET A 370 5.86 -7.47 -5.20
N PHE A 371 6.58 -6.37 -5.04
CA PHE A 371 7.80 -6.36 -4.22
C PHE A 371 7.53 -6.74 -2.77
N MET A 372 6.48 -6.18 -2.16
CA MET A 372 6.10 -6.51 -0.78
C MET A 372 5.73 -7.99 -0.63
N ALA A 373 4.94 -8.52 -1.56
CA ALA A 373 4.60 -9.95 -1.59
C ALA A 373 5.85 -10.83 -1.79
N TYR A 374 6.77 -10.42 -2.67
CA TYR A 374 8.06 -11.09 -2.89
C TYR A 374 8.87 -11.22 -1.60
N ILE A 375 9.03 -10.13 -0.85
CA ILE A 375 9.78 -10.12 0.41
C ILE A 375 9.10 -11.00 1.47
N ASN A 376 7.76 -10.98 1.56
CA ASN A 376 7.01 -11.84 2.48
C ASN A 376 7.25 -13.34 2.18
N ILE A 377 7.21 -13.73 0.90
CA ILE A 377 7.51 -15.11 0.48
C ILE A 377 8.97 -15.46 0.78
N ALA A 378 9.90 -14.57 0.47
CA ALA A 378 11.31 -14.79 0.80
C ALA A 378 11.53 -15.04 2.30
N GLY A 379 10.85 -14.28 3.18
CA GLY A 379 10.87 -14.50 4.62
C GLY A 379 10.35 -15.88 5.04
N GLU A 380 9.30 -16.37 4.42
CA GLU A 380 8.80 -17.72 4.65
C GLU A 380 9.77 -18.80 4.18
N GLN A 381 10.40 -18.60 3.02
CA GLN A 381 11.41 -19.54 2.51
C GLN A 381 12.67 -19.57 3.42
N ILE A 382 13.09 -18.43 3.96
CA ILE A 382 14.17 -18.37 4.95
C ILE A 382 13.84 -19.23 6.16
N ARG A 383 12.62 -19.10 6.68
CA ARG A 383 12.14 -19.89 7.83
C ARG A 383 12.15 -21.40 7.55
N GLY A 384 11.72 -21.80 6.34
CA GLY A 384 11.66 -23.21 5.94
C GLY A 384 13.02 -23.83 5.63
N ALA A 385 13.99 -23.05 5.17
CA ALA A 385 15.25 -23.55 4.64
C ALA A 385 16.45 -23.36 5.58
N THR A 386 16.35 -22.52 6.62
CA THR A 386 17.46 -22.13 7.47
C THR A 386 17.11 -22.26 8.97
N ALA A 387 18.10 -22.05 9.84
CA ALA A 387 17.91 -22.07 11.29
C ALA A 387 17.18 -20.81 11.86
N TYR A 388 16.82 -19.84 11.00
CA TYR A 388 16.07 -18.68 11.44
C TYR A 388 14.63 -19.03 11.76
N ASN A 389 14.18 -18.64 12.96
CA ASN A 389 12.79 -18.87 13.37
C ASN A 389 11.84 -17.84 12.71
N LYS A 390 10.53 -18.06 12.88
CA LYS A 390 9.48 -17.19 12.32
C LYS A 390 9.68 -15.72 12.71
N TYR A 391 9.93 -15.43 13.99
CA TYR A 391 9.98 -14.06 14.49
C TYR A 391 11.17 -13.27 13.94
N ILE A 392 12.32 -13.91 13.76
CA ILE A 392 13.51 -13.28 13.16
C ILE A 392 13.24 -13.01 11.68
N SER A 393 12.66 -13.95 10.95
CA SER A 393 12.31 -13.77 9.54
C SER A 393 11.31 -12.64 9.36
N ASP A 394 10.25 -12.60 10.17
CA ASP A 394 9.23 -11.54 10.14
C ASP A 394 9.83 -10.16 10.48
N LEU A 395 10.76 -10.10 11.45
CA LEU A 395 11.47 -8.88 11.82
C LEU A 395 12.32 -8.34 10.66
N ILE A 396 13.05 -9.22 9.97
CA ILE A 396 13.87 -8.83 8.81
C ILE A 396 13.01 -8.29 7.68
N VAL A 397 11.90 -8.97 7.39
CA VAL A 397 10.90 -8.51 6.40
C VAL A 397 10.37 -7.14 6.80
N ALA A 398 9.99 -6.94 8.06
CA ALA A 398 9.48 -5.66 8.57
C ALA A 398 10.52 -4.53 8.43
N ILE A 399 11.79 -4.80 8.71
CA ILE A 399 12.88 -3.82 8.54
C ILE A 399 13.04 -3.42 7.08
N ILE A 400 13.02 -4.39 6.16
CA ILE A 400 13.14 -4.11 4.73
C ILE A 400 11.97 -3.25 4.24
N ILE A 401 10.76 -3.62 4.64
CA ILE A 401 9.53 -2.88 4.33
C ILE A 401 9.59 -1.45 4.88
N TYR A 402 9.96 -1.30 6.15
CA TYR A 402 10.06 -0.01 6.81
C TYR A 402 11.05 0.91 6.08
N LEU A 403 12.23 0.41 5.75
CA LEU A 403 13.25 1.20 5.04
C LEU A 403 12.85 1.51 3.59
N SER A 404 12.12 0.61 2.93
CA SER A 404 11.60 0.88 1.59
C SER A 404 10.61 2.06 1.55
N ALA A 405 9.88 2.29 2.65
CA ALA A 405 8.97 3.44 2.77
C ALA A 405 9.70 4.80 2.79
N PHE A 406 11.01 4.84 3.10
CA PHE A 406 11.83 6.06 3.05
C PHE A 406 12.25 6.48 1.63
N SER A 407 11.61 5.96 0.60
CA SER A 407 11.89 6.30 -0.80
C SER A 407 11.83 7.82 -1.08
N LEU A 408 10.96 8.57 -0.38
CA LEU A 408 10.89 10.03 -0.46
C LEU A 408 12.17 10.71 0.04
N LEU A 409 12.75 10.24 1.13
CA LEU A 409 14.02 10.74 1.67
C LEU A 409 15.16 10.55 0.64
N PHE A 410 15.26 9.35 0.04
CA PHE A 410 16.25 9.07 -1.00
C PHE A 410 16.08 9.96 -2.22
N LYS A 411 14.84 10.29 -2.58
CA LYS A 411 14.56 11.25 -3.66
C LYS A 411 15.11 12.65 -3.35
N ASP A 412 14.94 13.13 -2.13
CA ASP A 412 15.42 14.45 -1.73
C ASP A 412 16.96 14.48 -1.63
N ILE A 413 17.60 13.39 -1.19
CA ILE A 413 19.06 13.23 -1.24
C ILE A 413 19.54 13.26 -2.69
N LEU A 414 18.99 12.46 -3.58
CA LEU A 414 19.36 12.39 -5.00
C LEU A 414 19.14 13.71 -5.74
N SER A 415 18.13 14.49 -5.34
CA SER A 415 17.85 15.79 -5.93
C SER A 415 18.78 16.90 -5.44
N GLY A 416 19.66 16.61 -4.48
CA GLY A 416 20.55 17.59 -3.87
C GLY A 416 19.88 18.64 -3.00
N LYS A 417 18.56 18.54 -2.79
CA LYS A 417 17.78 19.53 -2.04
C LYS A 417 18.22 19.66 -0.58
N ILE A 418 18.63 18.55 0.03
CA ILE A 418 19.09 18.53 1.44
C ILE A 418 20.40 19.32 1.55
N PHE A 419 21.33 19.14 0.62
CA PHE A 419 22.62 19.84 0.61
C PHE A 419 22.48 21.31 0.20
N ALA A 420 21.56 21.61 -0.74
CA ALA A 420 21.27 22.99 -1.15
C ALA A 420 20.62 23.80 -0.01
N LYS A 421 19.72 23.20 0.76
CA LYS A 421 19.06 23.85 1.90
C LYS A 421 20.05 24.14 3.03
N LYS A 422 20.99 23.21 3.30
CA LYS A 422 22.06 23.40 4.28
C LYS A 422 23.02 24.52 3.87
N LYS A 423 23.41 24.57 2.58
CA LYS A 423 24.25 25.63 2.04
C LYS A 423 23.56 27.01 2.03
N ALA A 424 22.25 27.07 1.81
CA ALA A 424 21.48 28.31 1.89
C ALA A 424 21.34 28.82 3.35
N GLN A 425 21.28 27.92 4.33
CA GLN A 425 21.30 28.28 5.74
C GLN A 425 22.68 28.72 6.24
N GLU A 426 23.77 28.14 5.70
CA GLU A 426 25.14 28.55 6.01
C GLU A 426 25.54 29.86 5.31
N VAL A 427 24.88 30.23 4.20
CA VAL A 427 25.14 31.47 3.43
C VAL A 427 24.18 32.61 3.82
N ALA A 428 23.17 32.36 4.66
CA ALA A 428 22.39 33.44 5.24
C ALA A 428 23.29 34.27 6.18
N PRO A 429 23.63 35.51 5.83
CA PRO A 429 24.54 36.31 6.66
C PRO A 429 23.87 36.58 8.02
N ALA A 430 24.68 36.48 9.07
CA ALA A 430 24.36 36.89 10.43
C ALA A 430 24.21 38.42 10.57
N THR A 431 23.50 39.06 9.65
CA THR A 431 23.25 40.51 9.59
C THR A 431 21.76 40.83 9.61
N ALA A 432 21.10 40.30 10.65
CA ALA A 432 19.76 40.75 11.01
C ALA A 432 19.56 40.85 12.53
N GLU A 433 20.64 41.15 13.26
CA GLU A 433 20.55 41.66 14.61
C GLU A 433 21.22 43.03 14.59
N THR A 434 20.44 44.06 14.55
CA THR A 434 20.63 45.46 15.04
C THR A 434 19.95 46.46 14.07
N VAL A 435 18.64 46.46 14.02
CA VAL A 435 17.87 47.69 13.86
C VAL A 435 16.77 47.63 14.90
N ALA A 436 17.06 48.22 16.06
CA ALA A 436 16.02 48.59 17.03
C ALA A 436 15.05 49.56 16.37
N PRO A 437 13.73 49.40 16.50
CA PRO A 437 12.79 50.40 16.05
C PRO A 437 12.95 51.62 16.91
N ALA A 438 13.23 52.78 16.31
CA ALA A 438 13.18 54.07 16.92
C ALA A 438 11.78 54.28 17.55
N THR A 439 11.75 54.44 18.87
CA THR A 439 10.60 54.88 19.62
C THR A 439 10.29 56.32 19.21
N THR A 440 9.24 56.46 18.40
CA THR A 440 8.60 57.76 18.24
C THR A 440 7.64 57.95 19.43
N GLU A 441 8.07 58.74 20.39
CA GLU A 441 7.19 59.29 21.42
C GLU A 441 6.08 60.11 20.75
N VAL A 442 4.84 59.63 20.89
CA VAL A 442 3.65 60.41 20.58
C VAL A 442 3.13 60.93 21.91
N GLU A 443 3.26 62.27 22.12
CA GLU A 443 2.64 62.99 23.24
C GLU A 443 1.12 62.72 23.29
N PRO A 444 0.54 62.64 24.49
CA PRO A 444 -0.89 62.47 24.66
C PRO A 444 -1.59 63.84 24.52
N GLN A 445 -2.40 64.00 23.46
CA GLN A 445 -3.36 65.11 23.40
C GLN A 445 -4.48 64.87 24.42
N GLN A 446 -4.58 65.84 25.33
CA GLN A 446 -5.71 66.08 26.26
C GLN A 446 -6.99 66.32 25.41
N ASN A 447 -7.97 65.47 25.57
CA ASN A 447 -9.34 65.81 25.21
C ASN A 447 -10.06 66.37 26.41
N THR A 448 -10.35 67.63 26.31
CA THR A 448 -11.30 68.40 27.13
C THR A 448 -12.70 67.85 26.97
N GLU A 449 -13.30 67.53 28.10
CA GLU A 449 -14.75 67.32 28.24
C GLU A 449 -15.51 68.58 27.82
N GLN A 450 -16.60 68.41 27.11
CA GLN A 450 -17.74 69.29 27.16
C GLN A 450 -19.03 68.49 27.11
N GLU A 451 -19.70 68.57 28.26
CA GLU A 451 -21.09 68.23 28.48
C GLU A 451 -22.01 69.09 27.60
N ALA A 452 -23.12 68.56 27.21
CA ALA A 452 -24.48 69.05 27.14
C ALA A 452 -25.28 68.18 26.18
N GLY A 453 -26.28 67.44 26.59
CA GLY A 453 -27.62 67.92 26.96
C GLY A 453 -28.54 67.63 25.79
N GLU A 454 -29.29 66.56 25.85
CA GLU A 454 -30.70 66.25 25.71
C GLU A 454 -30.93 64.75 25.42
#